data_e1b8dc89a36bd5a312cdd06792170044
#
_entry.id   e1b8dc89a36bd5a312cdd06792170044
#
_cell.length_a   1.000
_cell.length_b   1.000
_cell.length_c   1.000
_cell.angle_alpha   90.00
_cell.angle_beta   90.00
_cell.angle_gamma   90.00
#
_symmetry.space_group_name_H-M   'P 1'
#
loop_
_entity.id
_entity.type
_entity.pdbx_description
1 polymer ?
#
loop_
_entity_poly.entity_id
_entity_poly.type
_entity_poly.pdbx_seq_one_letter_code
_entity_poly.pdbx_strand_id
1 'polypeptide(L)'
;VYYSRAPIAVRDVPLPADAHPLEVYPLVRYMRAFDVFVGAAGYNTCCEVVQSGVPSLLVPNRVAADDQARRAEIAARHGRVIVSRCDTDQERGDAVDRLLALADDLRSAPPRIALDGADVAADEMLALVGARAPA
;
A
#
# COMPACT_ATOMS: atom_id res chain seq x y z
N VAL A 1 1.91 -18.71 2.86
CA VAL A 1 2.16 -17.25 2.91
C VAL A 1 3.21 -16.87 1.89
N TYR A 2 3.01 -15.74 1.15
CA TYR A 2 4.03 -15.18 0.24
C TYR A 2 4.67 -13.95 0.87
N TYR A 3 5.96 -13.76 0.63
CA TYR A 3 6.66 -12.57 1.08
C TYR A 3 7.53 -11.97 -0.02
N SER A 4 7.57 -10.65 -0.08
CA SER A 4 8.49 -9.92 -0.94
C SER A 4 9.42 -9.08 -0.07
N ARG A 5 10.71 -9.12 -0.36
CA ARG A 5 11.72 -8.35 0.36
C ARG A 5 12.06 -7.10 -0.44
N ALA A 6 12.10 -5.96 0.25
CA ALA A 6 12.59 -4.74 -0.39
C ALA A 6 14.06 -4.91 -0.80
N PRO A 7 14.48 -4.45 -1.98
CA PRO A 7 15.88 -4.57 -2.43
C PRO A 7 16.91 -3.95 -1.47
N ILE A 8 16.48 -2.99 -0.66
CA ILE A 8 17.31 -2.28 0.32
C ILE A 8 17.22 -2.87 1.74
N ALA A 9 16.56 -4.02 1.92
CA ALA A 9 16.44 -4.64 3.24
C ALA A 9 17.81 -5.13 3.72
N VAL A 10 18.28 -4.58 4.84
CA VAL A 10 19.62 -4.84 5.41
C VAL A 10 19.63 -6.04 6.36
N ARG A 11 18.46 -6.45 6.87
CA ARG A 11 18.36 -7.52 7.87
C ARG A 11 17.63 -8.74 7.33
N ASP A 12 18.19 -9.90 7.60
CA ASP A 12 17.51 -11.16 7.44
C ASP A 12 16.54 -11.37 8.61
N VAL A 13 15.27 -11.56 8.28
CA VAL A 13 14.25 -11.90 9.27
C VAL A 13 13.97 -13.39 9.13
N PRO A 14 13.98 -14.16 10.25
CA PRO A 14 13.56 -15.55 10.21
C PRO A 14 12.13 -15.65 9.67
N LEU A 15 11.94 -16.48 8.68
CA LEU A 15 10.63 -16.68 8.06
C LEU A 15 10.08 -18.06 8.46
N PRO A 16 8.76 -18.20 8.56
CA PRO A 16 8.13 -19.51 8.71
C PRO A 16 8.52 -20.46 7.58
N ALA A 17 8.57 -21.77 7.88
CA ALA A 17 8.97 -22.79 6.89
C ALA A 17 8.02 -22.88 5.68
N ASP A 18 6.78 -22.42 5.85
CA ASP A 18 5.75 -22.35 4.80
C ASP A 18 5.70 -21.01 4.07
N ALA A 19 6.64 -20.10 4.34
CA ALA A 19 6.73 -18.83 3.64
C ALA A 19 7.48 -18.98 2.31
N HIS A 20 6.87 -18.52 1.22
CA HIS A 20 7.41 -18.60 -0.13
C HIS A 20 7.90 -17.23 -0.61
N PRO A 21 9.13 -17.11 -1.13
CA PRO A 21 9.61 -15.87 -1.71
C PRO A 21 8.80 -15.52 -2.97
N LEU A 22 8.52 -14.23 -3.14
CA LEU A 22 7.86 -13.68 -4.31
C LEU A 22 8.81 -12.70 -5.00
N GLU A 23 9.36 -13.11 -6.13
CA GLU A 23 10.29 -12.33 -6.94
C GLU A 23 9.60 -11.79 -8.20
N VAL A 24 8.65 -10.87 -7.99
CA VAL A 24 7.91 -10.23 -9.08
C VAL A 24 8.00 -8.71 -8.98
N TYR A 25 8.09 -8.06 -10.13
CA TYR A 25 8.10 -6.60 -10.23
C TYR A 25 7.38 -6.12 -11.51
N PRO A 26 6.56 -5.10 -11.43
CA PRO A 26 6.05 -4.47 -10.21
C PRO A 26 4.97 -5.32 -9.51
N LEU A 27 4.96 -5.31 -8.18
CA LEU A 27 4.06 -6.15 -7.37
C LEU A 27 2.57 -5.80 -7.61
N VAL A 28 2.25 -4.55 -7.89
CA VAL A 28 0.87 -4.07 -8.11
C VAL A 28 0.09 -4.89 -9.16
N ARG A 29 0.78 -5.44 -10.16
CA ARG A 29 0.15 -6.29 -11.20
C ARG A 29 -0.44 -7.58 -10.66
N TYR A 30 0.07 -8.05 -9.54
CA TYR A 30 -0.28 -9.33 -8.93
C TYR A 30 -1.08 -9.18 -7.64
N MET A 31 -1.16 -7.98 -7.07
CA MET A 31 -1.78 -7.75 -5.76
C MET A 31 -3.23 -8.26 -5.68
N ARG A 32 -3.99 -8.19 -6.78
CA ARG A 32 -5.37 -8.68 -6.83
C ARG A 32 -5.50 -10.20 -6.73
N ALA A 33 -4.42 -10.94 -6.92
CA ALA A 33 -4.39 -12.40 -6.77
C ALA A 33 -4.27 -12.85 -5.30
N PHE A 34 -3.95 -11.93 -4.39
CA PHE A 34 -3.85 -12.22 -2.96
C PHE A 34 -5.16 -11.91 -2.24
N ASP A 35 -5.43 -12.70 -1.20
CA ASP A 35 -6.60 -12.48 -0.34
C ASP A 35 -6.44 -11.24 0.51
N VAL A 36 -5.25 -11.04 1.07
CA VAL A 36 -4.89 -9.89 1.90
C VAL A 36 -3.43 -9.50 1.65
N PHE A 37 -3.10 -8.26 1.99
CA PHE A 37 -1.73 -7.74 1.94
C PHE A 37 -1.34 -7.12 3.28
N VAL A 38 -0.10 -7.35 3.71
CA VAL A 38 0.49 -6.70 4.89
C VAL A 38 1.82 -6.06 4.48
N GLY A 39 2.01 -4.80 4.81
CA GLY A 39 3.25 -4.12 4.45
C GLY A 39 3.46 -2.77 5.14
N ALA A 40 4.64 -2.19 4.91
CA ALA A 40 4.94 -0.84 5.37
C ALA A 40 4.19 0.22 4.56
N ALA A 41 3.94 1.40 5.17
CA ALA A 41 3.22 2.50 4.54
C ALA A 41 4.13 3.41 3.69
N GLY A 42 5.02 2.83 2.88
CA GLY A 42 5.79 3.58 1.89
C GLY A 42 4.88 4.21 0.83
N TYR A 43 5.36 5.26 0.16
CA TYR A 43 4.55 5.99 -0.83
C TYR A 43 3.99 5.05 -1.92
N ASN A 44 4.86 4.31 -2.58
CA ASN A 44 4.45 3.40 -3.65
C ASN A 44 3.49 2.33 -3.14
N THR A 45 3.78 1.74 -1.98
CA THR A 45 2.93 0.71 -1.38
C THR A 45 1.51 1.24 -1.11
N CYS A 46 1.37 2.45 -0.58
CA CYS A 46 0.06 3.06 -0.35
C CYS A 46 -0.71 3.26 -1.67
N CYS A 47 -0.04 3.75 -2.72
CA CYS A 47 -0.65 3.90 -4.04
C CYS A 47 -1.08 2.54 -4.62
N GLU A 48 -0.21 1.54 -4.56
CA GLU A 48 -0.46 0.20 -5.08
C GLU A 48 -1.62 -0.50 -4.35
N VAL A 49 -1.69 -0.36 -3.02
CA VAL A 49 -2.78 -0.91 -2.20
C VAL A 49 -4.12 -0.27 -2.57
N VAL A 50 -4.16 1.06 -2.68
CA VAL A 50 -5.39 1.78 -3.07
C VAL A 50 -5.81 1.40 -4.49
N GLN A 51 -4.86 1.31 -5.42
CA GLN A 51 -5.10 0.96 -6.82
C GLN A 51 -5.58 -0.48 -7.00
N SER A 52 -4.94 -1.43 -6.33
CA SER A 52 -5.30 -2.84 -6.43
C SER A 52 -6.64 -3.15 -5.75
N GLY A 53 -6.95 -2.40 -4.69
CA GLY A 53 -8.12 -2.62 -3.86
C GLY A 53 -8.05 -3.91 -3.04
N VAL A 54 -6.86 -4.53 -2.88
CA VAL A 54 -6.67 -5.69 -2.01
C VAL A 54 -6.86 -5.27 -0.55
N PRO A 55 -7.60 -6.04 0.27
CA PRO A 55 -7.70 -5.79 1.69
C PRO A 55 -6.31 -5.78 2.33
N SER A 56 -5.95 -4.71 3.03
CA SER A 56 -4.57 -4.49 3.44
C SER A 56 -4.43 -4.02 4.87
N LEU A 57 -3.37 -4.47 5.53
CA LEU A 57 -2.86 -3.92 6.78
C LEU A 57 -1.58 -3.13 6.48
N LEU A 58 -1.60 -1.84 6.72
CA LEU A 58 -0.42 -0.99 6.63
C LEU A 58 0.17 -0.73 8.03
N VAL A 59 1.46 -1.02 8.16
CA VAL A 59 2.25 -0.81 9.37
C VAL A 59 3.26 0.31 9.11
N PRO A 60 2.99 1.54 9.59
CA PRO A 60 3.88 2.67 9.35
C PRO A 60 5.22 2.49 10.07
N ASN A 61 6.33 2.63 9.34
CA ASN A 61 7.65 2.69 9.93
C ASN A 61 7.92 4.07 10.51
N ARG A 62 8.69 4.12 11.62
CA ARG A 62 9.17 5.38 12.20
C ARG A 62 10.43 5.84 11.44
N VAL A 63 10.24 6.68 10.44
CA VAL A 63 11.33 7.26 9.64
C VAL A 63 11.32 8.77 9.81
N ALA A 64 12.45 9.37 10.19
CA ALA A 64 12.52 10.78 10.55
C ALA A 64 12.15 11.74 9.38
N ALA A 65 12.35 11.31 8.14
CA ALA A 65 12.11 12.14 6.96
C ALA A 65 10.83 11.75 6.19
N ASP A 66 10.00 10.84 6.73
CA ASP A 66 8.85 10.31 6.00
C ASP A 66 7.67 10.06 6.96
N ASP A 67 6.59 10.81 6.79
CA ASP A 67 5.37 10.66 7.59
C ASP A 67 4.49 9.51 7.06
N GLN A 68 4.95 8.29 7.30
CA GLN A 68 4.23 7.08 6.90
C GLN A 68 2.90 6.91 7.64
N ALA A 69 2.79 7.38 8.87
CA ALA A 69 1.56 7.29 9.64
C ALA A 69 0.42 8.08 8.97
N ARG A 70 0.68 9.33 8.62
CA ARG A 70 -0.29 10.18 7.92
C ARG A 70 -0.67 9.59 6.56
N ARG A 71 0.29 9.05 5.83
CA ARG A 71 0.03 8.44 4.51
C ARG A 71 -0.84 7.19 4.63
N ALA A 72 -0.58 6.33 5.62
CA ALA A 72 -1.41 5.16 5.89
C ALA A 72 -2.85 5.56 6.25
N GLU A 73 -3.05 6.60 7.05
CA GLU A 73 -4.38 7.14 7.37
C GLU A 73 -5.11 7.65 6.13
N ILE A 74 -4.41 8.33 5.23
CA ILE A 74 -4.98 8.78 3.95
C ILE A 74 -5.37 7.56 3.11
N ALA A 75 -4.50 6.58 2.97
CA ALA A 75 -4.80 5.35 2.25
C ALA A 75 -6.02 4.62 2.83
N ALA A 76 -6.18 4.61 4.16
CA ALA A 76 -7.32 4.00 4.83
C ALA A 76 -8.66 4.72 4.55
N ARG A 77 -8.64 6.02 4.26
CA ARG A 77 -9.86 6.78 3.88
C ARG A 77 -10.32 6.47 2.46
N HIS A 78 -9.41 6.07 1.60
CA HIS A 78 -9.65 5.90 0.16
C HIS A 78 -9.57 4.45 -0.32
N GLY A 79 -8.94 3.58 0.45
CA GLY A 79 -8.74 2.17 0.13
C GLY A 79 -9.37 1.22 1.14
N ARG A 80 -9.12 -0.07 0.92
CA ARG A 80 -9.52 -1.18 1.81
C ARG A 80 -8.40 -1.46 2.80
N VAL A 81 -8.13 -0.52 3.68
CA VAL A 81 -6.91 -0.49 4.49
C VAL A 81 -7.23 -0.38 5.97
N ILE A 82 -6.61 -1.25 6.75
CA ILE A 82 -6.48 -1.14 8.21
C ILE A 82 -5.09 -0.59 8.50
N VAL A 83 -4.97 0.32 9.46
CA VAL A 83 -3.69 0.85 9.93
C VAL A 83 -3.45 0.37 11.35
N SER A 84 -2.27 -0.15 11.62
CA SER A 84 -1.82 -0.50 12.96
C SER A 84 -0.34 -0.19 13.11
N ARG A 85 0.06 0.26 14.29
CA ARG A 85 1.49 0.49 14.59
C ARG A 85 2.24 -0.80 14.84
N CYS A 86 1.56 -1.84 15.33
CA CYS A 86 2.14 -3.16 15.60
C CYS A 86 3.42 -3.08 16.46
N ASP A 87 3.39 -2.24 17.49
CA ASP A 87 4.56 -2.00 18.35
C ASP A 87 4.92 -3.26 19.18
N THR A 88 3.94 -4.12 19.47
CA THR A 88 4.10 -5.38 20.21
C THR A 88 3.69 -6.57 19.35
N ASP A 89 4.13 -7.79 19.71
CA ASP A 89 3.73 -9.03 19.04
C ASP A 89 2.22 -9.27 19.14
N GLN A 90 1.63 -8.94 20.30
CA GLN A 90 0.20 -9.05 20.52
C GLN A 90 -0.57 -8.13 19.56
N GLU A 91 -0.19 -6.85 19.46
CA GLU A 91 -0.83 -5.91 18.54
C GLU A 91 -0.70 -6.34 17.07
N ARG A 92 0.43 -6.97 16.70
CA ARG A 92 0.62 -7.53 15.36
C ARG A 92 -0.35 -8.66 15.08
N GLY A 93 -0.48 -9.60 16.02
CA GLY A 93 -1.43 -10.71 15.95
C GLY A 93 -2.86 -10.19 15.81
N ASP A 94 -3.30 -9.33 16.72
CA ASP A 94 -4.65 -8.77 16.74
C ASP A 94 -4.98 -7.99 15.44
N ALA A 95 -4.00 -7.28 14.88
CA ALA A 95 -4.19 -6.53 13.64
C ALA A 95 -4.35 -7.47 12.42
N VAL A 96 -3.59 -8.56 12.38
CA VAL A 96 -3.72 -9.59 11.32
C VAL A 96 -5.06 -10.31 11.44
N ASP A 97 -5.44 -10.72 12.65
CA ASP A 97 -6.72 -11.41 12.88
C ASP A 97 -7.90 -10.52 12.47
N ARG A 98 -7.84 -9.22 12.79
CA ARG A 98 -8.84 -8.25 12.32
C ARG A 98 -8.86 -8.12 10.80
N LEU A 99 -7.70 -8.11 10.15
CA LEU A 99 -7.63 -8.04 8.70
C LEU A 99 -8.28 -9.27 8.06
N LEU A 100 -7.99 -10.45 8.56
CA LEU A 100 -8.57 -11.70 8.05
C LEU A 100 -10.09 -11.75 8.27
N ALA A 101 -10.56 -11.35 9.46
CA ALA A 101 -11.99 -11.31 9.77
C ALA A 101 -12.78 -10.32 8.90
N LEU A 102 -12.14 -9.23 8.48
CA LEU A 102 -12.77 -8.19 7.66
C LEU A 102 -12.44 -8.30 6.16
N ALA A 103 -11.67 -9.33 5.75
CA ALA A 103 -11.19 -9.43 4.38
C ALA A 103 -12.34 -9.47 3.35
N ASP A 104 -13.40 -10.21 3.64
CA ASP A 104 -14.54 -10.33 2.74
C ASP A 104 -15.34 -9.02 2.66
N ASP A 105 -15.58 -8.36 3.79
CA ASP A 105 -16.27 -7.07 3.84
C ASP A 105 -15.44 -5.98 3.12
N LEU A 106 -14.15 -5.93 3.41
CA LEU A 106 -13.23 -5.01 2.76
C LEU A 106 -13.13 -5.27 1.25
N ARG A 107 -13.16 -6.55 0.82
CA ARG A 107 -13.12 -6.95 -0.60
C ARG A 107 -14.35 -6.44 -1.36
N SER A 108 -15.50 -6.42 -0.72
CA SER A 108 -16.76 -5.96 -1.30
C SER A 108 -16.85 -4.43 -1.43
N ALA A 109 -16.08 -3.68 -0.65
CA ALA A 109 -16.11 -2.22 -0.68
C ALA A 109 -15.45 -1.67 -1.98
N PRO A 110 -16.08 -0.76 -2.71
CA PRO A 110 -15.48 -0.17 -3.91
C PRO A 110 -14.29 0.73 -3.55
N PRO A 111 -13.29 0.88 -4.43
CA PRO A 111 -12.25 1.89 -4.27
C PRO A 111 -12.87 3.30 -4.29
N ARG A 112 -12.36 4.20 -3.42
CA ARG A 112 -12.93 5.53 -3.19
C ARG A 112 -12.13 6.67 -3.82
N ILE A 113 -11.11 6.37 -4.60
CA ILE A 113 -10.24 7.38 -5.21
C ILE A 113 -10.00 7.05 -6.68
N ALA A 114 -10.08 8.06 -7.53
CA ALA A 114 -9.55 8.00 -8.88
C ALA A 114 -8.02 8.13 -8.81
N LEU A 115 -7.31 7.33 -9.60
CA LEU A 115 -5.84 7.35 -9.68
C LEU A 115 -5.42 7.90 -11.06
N ASP A 116 -5.90 9.09 -11.35
CA ASP A 116 -5.71 9.84 -12.59
C ASP A 116 -4.69 10.99 -12.45
N GLY A 117 -3.95 11.02 -11.34
CA GLY A 117 -3.03 12.12 -11.02
C GLY A 117 -1.96 12.37 -12.09
N ALA A 118 -1.55 11.36 -12.86
CA ALA A 118 -0.61 11.54 -13.96
C ALA A 118 -1.26 12.27 -15.15
N ASP A 119 -2.50 11.92 -15.48
CA ASP A 119 -3.26 12.55 -16.56
C ASP A 119 -3.58 14.01 -16.20
N VAL A 120 -4.04 14.25 -14.98
CA VAL A 120 -4.29 15.61 -14.45
C VAL A 120 -3.00 16.45 -14.50
N ALA A 121 -1.86 15.91 -14.05
CA ALA A 121 -0.59 16.63 -14.11
C ALA A 121 -0.14 16.92 -15.55
N ALA A 122 -0.35 16.00 -16.47
CA ALA A 122 -0.03 16.20 -17.88
C ALA A 122 -0.90 17.32 -18.51
N ASP A 123 -2.19 17.32 -18.23
CA ASP A 123 -3.11 18.36 -18.71
C ASP A 123 -2.74 19.74 -18.16
N GLU A 124 -2.42 19.85 -16.88
CA GLU A 124 -1.95 21.08 -16.26
C GLU A 124 -0.64 21.59 -16.87
N MET A 125 0.33 20.69 -17.14
CA MET A 125 1.58 21.05 -17.82
C MET A 125 1.34 21.53 -19.23
N LEU A 126 0.49 20.87 -20.00
CA LEU A 126 0.13 21.28 -21.37
C LEU A 126 -0.57 22.63 -21.39
N ALA A 127 -1.47 22.89 -20.45
CA ALA A 127 -2.14 24.18 -20.32
C ALA A 127 -1.12 25.32 -20.04
N LEU A 128 -0.13 25.07 -19.18
CA LEU A 128 0.94 26.05 -18.90
C LEU A 128 1.82 26.33 -20.12
N VAL A 129 2.14 25.31 -20.92
CA VAL A 129 2.93 25.49 -22.16
C VAL A 129 2.10 26.21 -23.22
N GLY A 130 0.84 25.84 -23.41
CA GLY A 130 -0.07 26.49 -24.34
C GLY A 130 -0.34 27.96 -24.01
N ALA A 131 -0.40 28.31 -22.75
CA ALA A 131 -0.56 29.69 -22.28
C ALA A 131 0.69 30.58 -22.50
N ARG A 132 1.85 29.97 -22.76
CA ARG A 132 3.13 30.66 -23.02
C ARG A 132 3.51 30.75 -24.50
N ALA A 133 2.71 30.19 -25.43
CA ALA A 133 2.98 30.36 -26.86
C ALA A 133 2.77 31.84 -27.21
N PRO A 134 3.80 32.58 -27.67
CA PRO A 134 3.62 33.95 -28.09
C PRO A 134 2.76 33.98 -29.34
N ALA A 135 1.86 34.97 -29.41
CA ALA A 135 1.10 35.28 -30.58
C ALA A 135 2.02 35.77 -31.73
#